data_3440c1c5bea129a8957f43ab3466d020
#
_entry.id   3440c1c5bea129a8957f43ab3466d020
#
_cell.length_a   1.000
_cell.length_b   1.000
_cell.length_c   1.000
_cell.angle_alpha   90.00
_cell.angle_beta   90.00
_cell.angle_gamma   90.00
#
_symmetry.space_group_name_H-M   'P 1'
#
loop_
_entity.id
_entity.type
_entity.pdbx_description
1 polymer ?
#
loop_
_entity_poly.entity_id
_entity_poly.type
_entity_poly.pdbx_seq_one_letter_code
_entity_poly.pdbx_strand_id
1 'polypeptide(L)'
;SSLNPEDDQAFGFRQELGLLAVSHRKAFVSQASVSHLEHLIQSFSTGIKTALPSFFNVLAPKTTAEHADQTFLVAGAAVESREFPLFSYDPNRGLEWGSRFLVSANPQPEQEWPIYELDVCSEDGTESSLSLAFTPADFMVLSADAKNYYLDVPAQFWSEDSLLPLAEYLRLPLKDTHDKLPFLWTIDEQRVLHRILPNIMLTEICRERLDAWSFVQDFGGSNNYHAKLAAEQARAEAELETEKKIAELEVKHQAELE
;
A
#
# COMPACT_ATOMS: atom_id res chain seq x y z
N SER A 1 -13.09 -5.52 -12.93
CA SER A 1 -14.23 -5.14 -12.10
C SER A 1 -14.40 -3.64 -12.24
N SER A 2 -15.42 -3.21 -12.94
CA SER A 2 -15.80 -1.81 -13.05
C SER A 2 -16.46 -1.40 -11.73
N LEU A 3 -15.91 -0.40 -11.06
CA LEU A 3 -16.66 0.39 -10.09
C LEU A 3 -17.74 1.13 -10.87
N ASN A 4 -18.90 0.53 -11.03
CA ASN A 4 -20.05 1.13 -11.69
C ASN A 4 -21.02 1.56 -10.58
N PRO A 5 -21.37 2.86 -10.45
CA PRO A 5 -22.25 3.34 -9.39
C PRO A 5 -23.66 2.75 -9.41
N GLU A 6 -24.05 2.12 -10.52
CA GLU A 6 -25.36 1.45 -10.65
C GLU A 6 -25.42 0.08 -9.97
N ASP A 7 -24.29 -0.48 -9.56
CA ASP A 7 -24.23 -1.70 -8.78
C ASP A 7 -24.23 -1.38 -7.26
N ASP A 8 -25.35 -0.97 -6.71
CA ASP A 8 -25.61 -0.94 -5.24
C ASP A 8 -25.40 -2.31 -4.57
N GLN A 9 -25.11 -3.34 -5.36
CA GLN A 9 -24.70 -4.68 -4.93
C GLN A 9 -23.18 -4.91 -5.00
N ALA A 10 -22.39 -3.92 -5.39
CA ALA A 10 -20.95 -4.05 -5.61
C ALA A 10 -20.09 -4.08 -4.30
N PHE A 11 -20.70 -4.06 -3.12
CA PHE A 11 -20.07 -4.58 -1.90
C PHE A 11 -19.97 -6.11 -1.91
N GLY A 12 -20.09 -6.71 -3.10
CA GLY A 12 -19.80 -8.10 -3.33
C GLY A 12 -18.32 -8.37 -3.02
N PHE A 13 -18.11 -9.38 -2.18
CA PHE A 13 -16.80 -9.96 -1.88
C PHE A 13 -15.91 -9.98 -3.13
N ARG A 14 -14.85 -9.16 -3.15
CA ARG A 14 -13.89 -9.12 -4.23
C ARG A 14 -13.11 -10.42 -4.27
N GLN A 15 -13.18 -11.12 -5.40
CA GLN A 15 -12.40 -12.34 -5.59
C GLN A 15 -10.98 -11.99 -6.01
N GLU A 16 -10.02 -12.29 -5.16
CA GLU A 16 -8.59 -12.16 -5.44
C GLU A 16 -8.10 -13.37 -6.24
N LEU A 17 -8.33 -13.34 -7.56
CA LEU A 17 -8.08 -14.49 -8.46
C LEU A 17 -6.62 -14.97 -8.40
N GLY A 18 -5.67 -14.06 -8.26
CA GLY A 18 -4.27 -14.40 -8.12
C GLY A 18 -4.00 -15.21 -6.84
N LEU A 19 -4.54 -14.80 -5.69
CA LEU A 19 -4.39 -15.50 -4.41
C LEU A 19 -5.12 -16.84 -4.41
N LEU A 20 -6.29 -16.93 -5.05
CA LEU A 20 -6.98 -18.19 -5.26
C LEU A 20 -6.13 -19.17 -6.07
N ALA A 21 -5.45 -18.70 -7.12
CA ALA A 21 -4.55 -19.54 -7.91
C ALA A 21 -3.34 -20.00 -7.09
N VAL A 22 -2.76 -19.16 -6.23
CA VAL A 22 -1.66 -19.51 -5.31
C VAL A 22 -2.07 -20.65 -4.37
N SER A 23 -3.33 -20.74 -3.96
CA SER A 23 -3.83 -21.78 -3.06
C SER A 23 -3.65 -23.21 -3.62
N HIS A 24 -3.55 -23.37 -4.93
CA HIS A 24 -3.22 -24.64 -5.58
C HIS A 24 -1.79 -25.14 -5.31
N ARG A 25 -0.85 -24.25 -4.96
CA ARG A 25 0.54 -24.54 -4.56
C ARG A 25 1.42 -25.22 -5.62
N LYS A 26 0.88 -25.73 -6.71
CA LYS A 26 1.57 -26.47 -7.78
C LYS A 26 1.48 -25.76 -9.15
N ALA A 27 1.09 -24.50 -9.17
CA ALA A 27 1.07 -23.68 -10.36
C ALA A 27 2.00 -22.49 -10.16
N PHE A 28 2.66 -22.01 -11.20
CA PHE A 28 3.26 -20.70 -11.23
C PHE A 28 2.13 -19.68 -11.31
N VAL A 29 2.18 -18.65 -10.47
CA VAL A 29 1.16 -17.60 -10.46
C VAL A 29 1.85 -16.24 -10.52
N SER A 30 1.35 -15.36 -11.37
CA SER A 30 1.76 -13.97 -11.38
C SER A 30 0.56 -13.03 -11.47
N GLN A 31 0.55 -12.02 -10.63
CA GLN A 31 -0.30 -10.85 -10.73
C GLN A 31 0.57 -9.69 -11.17
N ALA A 32 0.35 -9.18 -12.38
CA ALA A 32 1.20 -8.24 -13.07
C ALA A 32 0.40 -7.09 -13.70
N SER A 33 1.07 -6.00 -14.01
CA SER A 33 0.47 -4.82 -14.65
C SER A 33 1.26 -4.42 -15.88
N VAL A 34 0.57 -3.88 -16.90
CA VAL A 34 1.22 -3.31 -18.09
C VAL A 34 2.12 -2.12 -17.76
N SER A 35 1.91 -1.45 -16.64
CA SER A 35 2.75 -0.35 -16.18
C SER A 35 4.11 -0.79 -15.62
N HIS A 36 4.25 -2.08 -15.25
CA HIS A 36 5.47 -2.66 -14.66
C HIS A 36 6.05 -3.72 -15.60
N LEU A 37 6.57 -3.26 -16.74
CA LEU A 37 7.01 -4.12 -17.85
C LEU A 37 8.09 -5.11 -17.45
N GLU A 38 9.02 -4.74 -16.60
CA GLU A 38 10.06 -5.65 -16.12
C GLU A 38 9.46 -6.84 -15.39
N HIS A 39 8.59 -6.58 -14.40
CA HIS A 39 7.89 -7.63 -13.66
C HIS A 39 7.03 -8.49 -14.60
N LEU A 40 6.32 -7.88 -15.53
CA LEU A 40 5.46 -8.56 -16.51
C LEU A 40 6.28 -9.52 -17.38
N ILE A 41 7.37 -9.03 -17.98
CA ILE A 41 8.24 -9.83 -18.88
C ILE A 41 8.92 -10.96 -18.11
N GLN A 42 9.46 -10.69 -16.91
CA GLN A 42 10.07 -11.71 -16.06
C GLN A 42 9.06 -12.79 -15.67
N SER A 43 7.85 -12.41 -15.32
CA SER A 43 6.76 -13.33 -14.98
C SER A 43 6.40 -14.26 -16.15
N PHE A 44 6.19 -13.72 -17.33
CA PHE A 44 5.92 -14.53 -18.52
C PHE A 44 7.10 -15.43 -18.88
N SER A 45 8.32 -14.90 -18.84
CA SER A 45 9.53 -15.69 -19.12
C SER A 45 9.68 -16.87 -18.15
N THR A 46 9.40 -16.66 -16.85
CA THR A 46 9.46 -17.72 -15.84
C THR A 46 8.34 -18.73 -16.02
N GLY A 47 7.11 -18.27 -16.20
CA GLY A 47 5.95 -19.14 -16.32
C GLY A 47 5.97 -20.00 -17.59
N ILE A 48 6.53 -19.50 -18.70
CA ILE A 48 6.69 -20.29 -19.94
C ILE A 48 7.79 -21.35 -19.80
N LYS A 49 8.82 -21.08 -19.04
CA LYS A 49 9.95 -22.01 -18.83
C LYS A 49 9.67 -23.10 -17.80
N THR A 50 8.70 -22.90 -16.92
CA THR A 50 8.32 -23.92 -15.95
C THR A 50 7.60 -25.09 -16.62
N ALA A 51 7.78 -26.29 -16.09
CA ALA A 51 7.00 -27.46 -16.49
C ALA A 51 5.64 -27.54 -15.77
N LEU A 52 5.31 -26.54 -14.95
CA LEU A 52 4.06 -26.49 -14.19
C LEU A 52 3.00 -25.66 -14.93
N PRO A 53 1.71 -25.85 -14.60
CA PRO A 53 0.67 -24.92 -15.03
C PRO A 53 1.01 -23.49 -14.59
N SER A 54 0.68 -22.51 -15.42
CA SER A 54 0.95 -21.10 -15.13
C SER A 54 -0.33 -20.28 -15.23
N PHE A 55 -0.58 -19.44 -14.23
CA PHE A 55 -1.70 -18.52 -14.17
C PHE A 55 -1.18 -17.08 -14.14
N PHE A 56 -1.69 -16.27 -15.04
CA PHE A 56 -1.35 -14.85 -15.16
C PHE A 56 -2.60 -14.00 -15.00
N ASN A 57 -2.62 -13.15 -13.96
CA ASN A 57 -3.61 -12.11 -13.76
C ASN A 57 -2.98 -10.76 -14.13
N VAL A 58 -3.35 -10.21 -15.29
CA VAL A 58 -2.70 -9.01 -15.82
C VAL A 58 -3.69 -7.84 -15.86
N LEU A 59 -3.31 -6.75 -15.17
CA LEU A 59 -4.02 -5.48 -15.23
C LEU A 59 -3.67 -4.75 -16.53
N ALA A 60 -4.68 -4.57 -17.38
CA ALA A 60 -4.64 -3.73 -18.57
C ALA A 60 -5.94 -2.90 -18.59
N PRO A 61 -5.96 -1.68 -18.05
CA PRO A 61 -7.15 -0.84 -18.02
C PRO A 61 -7.65 -0.55 -19.44
N LYS A 62 -8.96 -0.56 -19.62
CA LYS A 62 -9.58 -0.11 -20.87
C LYS A 62 -9.55 1.42 -20.89
N THR A 63 -8.94 1.98 -21.91
CA THR A 63 -8.98 3.40 -22.21
C THR A 63 -9.60 3.59 -23.59
N THR A 64 -10.16 4.77 -23.84
CA THR A 64 -10.61 5.14 -25.19
C THR A 64 -9.39 5.35 -26.09
N ALA A 65 -9.58 5.28 -27.40
CA ALA A 65 -8.48 5.51 -28.35
C ALA A 65 -7.84 6.91 -28.19
N GLU A 66 -8.62 7.88 -27.71
CA GLU A 66 -8.19 9.25 -27.44
C GLU A 66 -7.29 9.37 -26.19
N HIS A 67 -7.36 8.40 -25.27
CA HIS A 67 -6.64 8.40 -24.00
C HIS A 67 -5.77 7.15 -23.83
N ALA A 68 -5.33 6.54 -24.94
CA ALA A 68 -4.53 5.32 -24.90
C ALA A 68 -3.19 5.51 -24.15
N ASP A 69 -2.64 6.70 -24.17
CA ASP A 69 -1.45 7.13 -23.42
C ASP A 69 -1.65 7.08 -21.90
N GLN A 70 -2.88 7.24 -21.44
CA GLN A 70 -3.21 7.19 -20.01
C GLN A 70 -3.30 5.74 -19.46
N THR A 71 -3.34 4.73 -20.34
CA THR A 71 -3.42 3.32 -19.89
C THR A 71 -2.33 2.96 -18.89
N PHE A 72 -1.09 3.36 -19.18
CA PHE A 72 0.05 3.09 -18.31
C PHE A 72 0.00 3.86 -17.00
N LEU A 73 -0.45 5.12 -17.04
CA LEU A 73 -0.61 5.95 -15.85
C LEU A 73 -1.69 5.38 -14.93
N VAL A 74 -2.84 5.04 -15.47
CA VAL A 74 -3.95 4.44 -14.72
C VAL A 74 -3.55 3.07 -14.16
N ALA A 75 -2.86 2.24 -14.94
CA ALA A 75 -2.36 0.95 -14.48
C ALA A 75 -1.28 1.12 -13.40
N GLY A 76 -0.43 2.13 -13.49
CA GLY A 76 0.56 2.49 -12.48
C GLY A 76 -0.10 2.95 -11.19
N ALA A 77 -1.04 3.89 -11.28
CA ALA A 77 -1.76 4.39 -10.12
C ALA A 77 -2.55 3.29 -9.37
N ALA A 78 -3.09 2.29 -10.08
CA ALA A 78 -3.74 1.14 -9.47
C ALA A 78 -2.76 0.27 -8.66
N VAL A 79 -1.51 0.16 -9.09
CA VAL A 79 -0.45 -0.55 -8.34
C VAL A 79 0.00 0.28 -7.14
N GLU A 80 0.27 1.57 -7.35
CA GLU A 80 0.69 2.50 -6.32
C GLU A 80 -0.31 2.56 -5.15
N SER A 81 -1.59 2.61 -5.46
CA SER A 81 -2.68 2.67 -4.49
C SER A 81 -3.00 1.34 -3.79
N ARG A 82 -2.28 0.26 -4.06
CA ARG A 82 -2.62 -1.09 -3.59
C ARG A 82 -3.99 -1.62 -4.09
N GLU A 83 -4.62 -0.93 -5.05
CA GLU A 83 -5.83 -1.43 -5.70
C GLU A 83 -5.55 -2.72 -6.48
N PHE A 84 -4.35 -2.82 -7.07
CA PHE A 84 -3.88 -4.00 -7.77
C PHE A 84 -2.42 -4.32 -7.42
N PRO A 85 -2.15 -4.92 -6.24
CA PRO A 85 -0.80 -5.25 -5.83
C PRO A 85 -0.17 -6.30 -6.73
N LEU A 86 1.13 -6.17 -7.00
CA LEU A 86 1.89 -7.10 -7.82
C LEU A 86 2.47 -8.22 -6.96
N PHE A 87 2.47 -9.44 -7.49
CA PHE A 87 3.19 -10.55 -6.88
C PHE A 87 3.48 -11.67 -7.87
N SER A 88 4.44 -12.51 -7.54
CA SER A 88 4.65 -13.77 -8.21
C SER A 88 4.85 -14.91 -7.20
N TYR A 89 4.32 -16.08 -7.52
CA TYR A 89 4.51 -17.31 -6.77
C TYR A 89 5.12 -18.37 -7.68
N ASP A 90 6.29 -18.87 -7.31
CA ASP A 90 6.97 -19.94 -8.01
C ASP A 90 7.19 -21.14 -7.08
N PRO A 91 6.47 -22.26 -7.26
CA PRO A 91 6.62 -23.45 -6.40
C PRO A 91 8.02 -24.08 -6.46
N ASN A 92 8.81 -23.80 -7.48
CA ASN A 92 10.17 -24.30 -7.65
C ASN A 92 11.24 -23.45 -6.95
N ARG A 93 10.85 -22.30 -6.40
CA ARG A 93 11.77 -21.35 -5.77
C ARG A 93 11.97 -21.66 -4.29
N GLY A 94 12.99 -22.46 -3.99
CA GLY A 94 13.36 -22.80 -2.61
C GLY A 94 12.43 -23.81 -1.92
N LEU A 95 12.78 -24.15 -0.69
CA LEU A 95 12.03 -25.12 0.13
C LEU A 95 10.97 -24.45 1.00
N GLU A 96 11.28 -23.26 1.53
CA GLU A 96 10.40 -22.51 2.41
C GLU A 96 9.32 -21.81 1.61
N TRP A 97 8.11 -21.79 2.15
CA TRP A 97 6.95 -21.18 1.51
C TRP A 97 7.18 -19.68 1.19
N GLY A 98 7.70 -18.92 2.15
CA GLY A 98 7.95 -17.49 1.99
C GLY A 98 8.95 -17.15 0.87
N SER A 99 9.90 -18.03 0.56
CA SER A 99 10.84 -17.81 -0.55
C SER A 99 10.20 -17.92 -1.93
N ARG A 100 9.00 -18.52 -2.02
CA ARG A 100 8.27 -18.77 -3.26
C ARG A 100 7.35 -17.61 -3.66
N PHE A 101 7.00 -16.75 -2.71
CA PHE A 101 6.08 -15.63 -2.91
C PHE A 101 6.83 -14.30 -2.86
N LEU A 102 6.75 -13.52 -3.94
CA LEU A 102 7.50 -12.29 -4.11
C LEU A 102 6.57 -11.11 -4.32
N VAL A 103 6.80 -10.02 -3.60
CA VAL A 103 6.06 -8.77 -3.65
C VAL A 103 6.94 -7.56 -3.98
N SER A 104 8.23 -7.76 -4.21
CA SER A 104 9.23 -6.71 -4.39
C SER A 104 9.03 -5.84 -5.63
N ALA A 105 8.13 -6.21 -6.55
CA ALA A 105 7.78 -5.39 -7.71
C ALA A 105 6.86 -4.21 -7.37
N ASN A 106 6.29 -4.18 -6.16
CA ASN A 106 5.47 -3.05 -5.71
C ASN A 106 6.36 -1.89 -5.23
N PRO A 107 5.94 -0.63 -5.39
CA PRO A 107 6.60 0.50 -4.77
C PRO A 107 6.52 0.39 -3.24
N GLN A 108 7.64 0.65 -2.55
CA GLN A 108 7.73 0.62 -1.08
C GLN A 108 6.99 -0.58 -0.46
N PRO A 109 7.38 -1.83 -0.76
CA PRO A 109 6.59 -3.02 -0.42
C PRO A 109 6.47 -3.26 1.10
N GLU A 110 7.32 -2.65 1.92
CA GLU A 110 7.29 -2.69 3.39
C GLU A 110 6.30 -1.70 4.02
N GLN A 111 5.84 -0.70 3.22
CA GLN A 111 4.89 0.31 3.67
C GLN A 111 3.43 -0.15 3.46
N GLU A 112 2.53 0.32 4.32
CA GLU A 112 1.08 0.16 4.12
C GLU A 112 0.65 0.83 2.81
N TRP A 113 0.97 2.12 2.68
CA TRP A 113 0.77 2.92 1.48
C TRP A 113 2.12 3.49 1.02
N PRO A 114 2.36 3.63 -0.27
CA PRO A 114 3.48 4.40 -0.76
C PRO A 114 3.36 5.86 -0.31
N ILE A 115 4.48 6.43 0.13
CA ILE A 115 4.54 7.79 0.63
C ILE A 115 5.39 8.61 -0.34
N TYR A 116 4.86 9.78 -0.74
CA TYR A 116 5.50 10.72 -1.63
C TYR A 116 5.58 12.10 -1.01
N GLU A 117 6.69 12.78 -1.22
CA GLU A 117 6.87 14.17 -0.81
C GLU A 117 6.43 15.10 -1.93
N LEU A 118 5.56 16.03 -1.60
CA LEU A 118 5.08 17.08 -2.50
C LEU A 118 5.57 18.42 -1.98
N ASP A 119 6.42 19.08 -2.77
CA ASP A 119 6.83 20.45 -2.47
C ASP A 119 5.70 21.40 -2.79
N VAL A 120 5.27 22.16 -1.81
CA VAL A 120 4.21 23.16 -1.89
C VAL A 120 4.75 24.53 -1.54
N CYS A 121 4.31 25.53 -2.28
CA CYS A 121 4.63 26.92 -2.02
C CYS A 121 3.37 27.61 -1.50
N SER A 122 3.44 28.18 -0.31
CA SER A 122 2.37 28.97 0.27
C SER A 122 2.26 30.34 -0.43
N GLU A 123 1.12 31.02 -0.27
CA GLU A 123 0.90 32.36 -0.86
C GLU A 123 1.91 33.41 -0.39
N ASP A 124 2.50 33.23 0.79
CA ASP A 124 3.56 34.09 1.34
C ASP A 124 4.98 33.77 0.80
N GLY A 125 5.09 32.78 -0.11
CA GLY A 125 6.35 32.35 -0.71
C GLY A 125 7.14 31.36 0.17
N THR A 126 6.58 30.86 1.26
CA THR A 126 7.21 29.85 2.09
C THR A 126 7.12 28.49 1.41
N GLU A 127 8.28 27.85 1.17
CA GLU A 127 8.33 26.48 0.67
C GLU A 127 8.19 25.50 1.84
N SER A 128 7.34 24.50 1.66
CA SER A 128 7.17 23.39 2.62
C SER A 128 7.00 22.09 1.85
N SER A 129 7.37 20.97 2.47
CA SER A 129 7.14 19.64 1.92
C SER A 129 6.00 18.96 2.65
N LEU A 130 5.10 18.36 1.88
CA LEU A 130 3.94 17.64 2.38
C LEU A 130 4.09 16.15 2.05
N SER A 131 4.15 15.32 3.08
CA SER A 131 4.24 13.87 2.96
C SER A 131 2.86 13.28 2.75
N LEU A 132 2.64 12.63 1.59
CA LEU A 132 1.33 12.13 1.16
C LEU A 132 1.38 10.61 0.94
N ALA A 133 0.47 9.90 1.59
CA ALA A 133 0.21 8.50 1.31
C ALA A 133 -0.70 8.37 0.08
N PHE A 134 -0.36 7.49 -0.85
CA PHE A 134 -1.18 7.26 -2.05
C PHE A 134 -2.08 6.04 -1.84
N THR A 135 -3.39 6.28 -1.74
CA THR A 135 -4.41 5.28 -1.37
C THR A 135 -5.37 4.98 -2.54
N PRO A 136 -6.25 3.97 -2.45
CA PRO A 136 -7.32 3.76 -3.44
C PRO A 136 -8.24 4.98 -3.62
N ALA A 137 -8.40 5.79 -2.57
CA ALA A 137 -9.14 7.03 -2.70
C ALA A 137 -8.41 8.04 -3.59
N ASP A 138 -7.07 8.16 -3.49
CA ASP A 138 -6.30 8.99 -4.42
C ASP A 138 -6.40 8.47 -5.87
N PHE A 139 -6.38 7.16 -6.05
CA PHE A 139 -6.57 6.53 -7.36
C PHE A 139 -7.95 6.85 -7.95
N MET A 140 -9.01 6.84 -7.14
CA MET A 140 -10.38 7.13 -7.60
C MET A 140 -10.58 8.59 -8.06
N VAL A 141 -9.76 9.53 -7.62
CA VAL A 141 -9.77 10.92 -8.14
C VAL A 141 -9.52 10.96 -9.65
N LEU A 142 -8.80 9.98 -10.19
CA LEU A 142 -8.54 9.85 -11.64
C LEU A 142 -9.76 9.36 -12.44
N SER A 143 -10.85 8.95 -11.77
CA SER A 143 -12.06 8.48 -12.42
C SER A 143 -12.90 9.66 -12.95
N ALA A 144 -13.56 9.47 -14.10
CA ALA A 144 -14.49 10.45 -14.63
C ALA A 144 -15.67 10.77 -13.68
N ASP A 145 -16.04 9.79 -12.83
CA ASP A 145 -17.14 9.89 -11.88
C ASP A 145 -16.69 10.35 -10.48
N ALA A 146 -15.44 10.78 -10.33
CA ALA A 146 -14.83 11.15 -9.04
C ALA A 146 -15.72 12.08 -8.20
N LYS A 147 -16.36 13.07 -8.82
CA LYS A 147 -17.21 14.05 -8.12
C LYS A 147 -18.32 13.44 -7.27
N ASN A 148 -18.75 12.21 -7.55
CA ASN A 148 -19.80 11.53 -6.81
C ASN A 148 -19.30 10.91 -5.49
N TYR A 149 -18.00 10.83 -5.30
CA TYR A 149 -17.38 10.15 -4.17
C TYR A 149 -16.74 11.08 -3.15
N TYR A 150 -16.66 12.39 -3.46
CA TYR A 150 -15.96 13.35 -2.61
C TYR A 150 -16.80 14.58 -2.34
N LEU A 151 -16.53 15.21 -1.18
CA LEU A 151 -17.02 16.50 -0.79
C LEU A 151 -15.84 17.44 -0.53
N ASP A 152 -15.90 18.66 -1.08
CA ASP A 152 -14.89 19.68 -0.81
C ASP A 152 -14.96 20.16 0.64
N VAL A 153 -13.80 20.37 1.26
CA VAL A 153 -13.68 20.95 2.60
C VAL A 153 -13.35 22.44 2.44
N PRO A 154 -14.28 23.36 2.79
CA PRO A 154 -13.97 24.78 2.78
C PRO A 154 -12.79 25.12 3.68
N ALA A 155 -11.91 26.03 3.24
CA ALA A 155 -10.65 26.36 3.91
C ALA A 155 -10.82 26.79 5.37
N GLN A 156 -11.96 27.40 5.72
CA GLN A 156 -12.27 27.80 7.09
C GLN A 156 -12.35 26.66 8.09
N PHE A 157 -12.55 25.41 7.63
CA PHE A 157 -12.63 24.22 8.47
C PHE A 157 -11.31 23.39 8.49
N TRP A 158 -10.27 23.84 7.80
CA TRP A 158 -9.03 23.07 7.69
C TRP A 158 -8.27 22.90 9.01
N SER A 159 -8.46 23.82 9.95
CA SER A 159 -7.81 23.79 11.27
C SER A 159 -8.55 22.94 12.32
N GLU A 160 -9.62 22.24 11.93
CA GLU A 160 -10.38 21.42 12.87
C GLU A 160 -9.65 20.14 13.23
N ASP A 161 -9.54 19.86 14.53
CA ASP A 161 -8.91 18.62 15.06
C ASP A 161 -9.68 17.34 14.66
N SER A 162 -10.90 17.48 14.14
CA SER A 162 -11.72 16.39 13.62
C SER A 162 -11.25 15.87 12.27
N LEU A 163 -10.45 16.64 11.50
CA LEU A 163 -9.96 16.26 10.19
C LEU A 163 -8.62 15.53 10.29
N LEU A 164 -8.56 14.31 9.80
CA LEU A 164 -7.36 13.49 9.75
C LEU A 164 -7.04 13.07 8.31
N PRO A 165 -5.76 13.02 7.91
CA PRO A 165 -5.39 12.36 6.66
C PRO A 165 -5.95 10.94 6.61
N LEU A 166 -6.47 10.51 5.45
CA LEU A 166 -7.13 9.21 5.32
C LEU A 166 -6.25 8.05 5.82
N ALA A 167 -4.96 8.06 5.51
CA ALA A 167 -4.03 7.00 5.95
C ALA A 167 -3.90 6.92 7.49
N GLU A 168 -3.98 8.04 8.19
CA GLU A 168 -3.98 8.09 9.66
C GLU A 168 -5.32 7.64 10.22
N TYR A 169 -6.43 8.11 9.61
CA TYR A 169 -7.77 7.71 10.00
C TYR A 169 -7.97 6.19 9.92
N LEU A 170 -7.44 5.53 8.88
CA LEU A 170 -7.55 4.09 8.68
C LEU A 170 -6.81 3.26 9.75
N ARG A 171 -5.82 3.83 10.41
CA ARG A 171 -5.07 3.20 11.51
C ARG A 171 -5.79 3.28 12.85
N LEU A 172 -6.79 4.15 12.97
CA LEU A 172 -7.54 4.27 14.20
C LEU A 172 -8.44 3.05 14.45
N PRO A 173 -8.56 2.60 15.70
CA PRO A 173 -9.62 1.68 16.09
C PRO A 173 -11.00 2.27 15.77
N LEU A 174 -11.94 1.46 15.32
CA LEU A 174 -13.29 1.91 14.94
C LEU A 174 -13.99 2.76 16.00
N LYS A 175 -13.76 2.47 17.30
CA LYS A 175 -14.33 3.26 18.41
C LYS A 175 -13.81 4.71 18.48
N ASP A 176 -12.64 4.97 17.90
CA ASP A 176 -11.94 6.26 17.95
C ASP A 176 -12.15 7.08 16.65
N THR A 177 -12.99 6.58 15.73
CA THR A 177 -13.31 7.26 14.47
C THR A 177 -14.59 8.08 14.48
N HIS A 178 -15.41 8.00 15.55
CA HIS A 178 -16.76 8.58 15.59
C HIS A 178 -16.81 10.10 15.43
N ASP A 179 -15.79 10.80 15.91
CA ASP A 179 -15.65 12.25 15.88
C ASP A 179 -14.61 12.73 14.88
N LYS A 180 -14.13 11.84 14.02
CA LYS A 180 -13.10 12.11 13.02
C LYS A 180 -13.64 11.97 11.61
N LEU A 181 -13.10 12.79 10.71
CA LEU A 181 -13.41 12.78 9.28
C LEU A 181 -12.12 12.59 8.48
N PRO A 182 -12.04 11.57 7.62
CA PRO A 182 -10.88 11.36 6.78
C PRO A 182 -10.85 12.39 5.65
N PHE A 183 -9.68 12.95 5.34
CA PHE A 183 -9.51 13.78 4.18
C PHE A 183 -8.33 13.36 3.32
N LEU A 184 -8.37 13.78 2.07
CA LEU A 184 -7.30 13.69 1.09
C LEU A 184 -6.90 15.08 0.64
N TRP A 185 -5.63 15.23 0.26
CA TRP A 185 -5.18 16.38 -0.47
C TRP A 185 -5.38 16.17 -1.98
N THR A 186 -5.85 17.20 -2.65
CA THR A 186 -5.93 17.24 -4.11
C THR A 186 -5.45 18.58 -4.62
N ILE A 187 -5.05 18.63 -5.88
CA ILE A 187 -4.58 19.83 -6.56
C ILE A 187 -5.49 20.08 -7.76
N ASP A 188 -5.98 21.30 -7.90
CA ASP A 188 -6.77 21.71 -9.06
C ASP A 188 -5.89 22.03 -10.28
N GLU A 189 -6.53 22.41 -11.40
CA GLU A 189 -5.85 22.81 -12.65
C GLU A 189 -4.94 24.02 -12.47
N GLN A 190 -5.21 24.87 -11.47
CA GLN A 190 -4.44 26.05 -11.10
C GLN A 190 -3.29 25.74 -10.13
N ARG A 191 -3.12 24.45 -9.75
CA ARG A 191 -2.15 23.97 -8.77
C ARG A 191 -2.41 24.48 -7.35
N VAL A 192 -3.65 24.77 -7.02
CA VAL A 192 -4.05 25.10 -5.65
C VAL A 192 -4.40 23.82 -4.91
N LEU A 193 -3.92 23.71 -3.67
CA LEU A 193 -4.23 22.59 -2.78
C LEU A 193 -5.65 22.70 -2.23
N HIS A 194 -6.35 21.60 -2.24
CA HIS A 194 -7.69 21.44 -1.65
C HIS A 194 -7.71 20.21 -0.74
N ARG A 195 -8.63 20.23 0.23
CA ARG A 195 -8.98 19.04 1.01
C ARG A 195 -10.33 18.53 0.55
N ILE A 196 -10.40 17.23 0.31
CA ILE A 196 -11.64 16.54 -0.05
C ILE A 196 -11.91 15.40 0.93
N LEU A 197 -13.17 15.18 1.25
CA LEU A 197 -13.62 14.07 2.09
C LEU A 197 -14.10 12.94 1.18
N PRO A 198 -13.51 11.74 1.26
CA PRO A 198 -14.07 10.58 0.60
C PRO A 198 -15.38 10.17 1.28
N ASN A 199 -16.33 9.66 0.52
CA ASN A 199 -17.54 9.10 1.11
C ASN A 199 -17.25 7.82 1.92
N ILE A 200 -18.23 7.36 2.71
CA ILE A 200 -18.09 6.18 3.56
C ILE A 200 -17.73 4.94 2.75
N MET A 201 -18.35 4.75 1.58
CA MET A 201 -18.08 3.60 0.72
C MET A 201 -16.62 3.54 0.29
N LEU A 202 -16.07 4.66 -0.15
CA LEU A 202 -14.66 4.73 -0.59
C LEU A 202 -13.70 4.56 0.59
N THR A 203 -14.05 5.06 1.77
CA THR A 203 -13.27 4.85 3.00
C THR A 203 -13.21 3.36 3.37
N GLU A 204 -14.33 2.63 3.26
CA GLU A 204 -14.37 1.19 3.51
C GLU A 204 -13.62 0.38 2.45
N ILE A 205 -13.65 0.80 1.17
CA ILE A 205 -12.80 0.21 0.13
C ILE A 205 -11.31 0.36 0.50
N CYS A 206 -10.90 1.54 0.97
CA CYS A 206 -9.52 1.76 1.41
C CYS A 206 -9.14 0.87 2.60
N ARG A 207 -10.04 0.67 3.55
CA ARG A 207 -9.84 -0.24 4.70
C ARG A 207 -9.66 -1.67 4.25
N GLU A 208 -10.52 -2.14 3.37
CA GLU A 208 -10.46 -3.48 2.79
C GLU A 208 -9.17 -3.70 1.98
N ARG A 209 -8.73 -2.69 1.22
CA ARG A 209 -7.46 -2.77 0.48
C ARG A 209 -6.24 -2.77 1.40
N LEU A 210 -6.29 -2.04 2.50
CA LEU A 210 -5.24 -2.08 3.53
C LEU A 210 -5.12 -3.47 4.14
N ASP A 211 -6.23 -4.09 4.50
CA ASP A 211 -6.26 -5.44 5.05
C ASP A 211 -5.73 -6.48 4.04
N ALA A 212 -6.20 -6.41 2.79
CA ALA A 212 -5.72 -7.26 1.70
C ALA A 212 -4.22 -7.08 1.43
N TRP A 213 -3.71 -5.85 1.48
CA TRP A 213 -2.29 -5.58 1.32
C TRP A 213 -1.46 -6.11 2.49
N SER A 214 -1.94 -5.94 3.72
CA SER A 214 -1.31 -6.49 4.92
C SER A 214 -1.16 -8.02 4.84
N PHE A 215 -2.21 -8.71 4.34
CA PHE A 215 -2.13 -10.14 4.06
C PHE A 215 -1.04 -10.47 3.03
N VAL A 216 -0.97 -9.73 1.93
CA VAL A 216 0.06 -9.93 0.88
C VAL A 216 1.47 -9.67 1.42
N GLN A 217 1.65 -8.65 2.25
CA GLN A 217 2.92 -8.34 2.92
C GLN A 217 3.36 -9.46 3.88
N ASP A 218 2.45 -9.92 4.70
CA ASP A 218 2.72 -11.02 5.66
C ASP A 218 3.11 -12.29 4.90
N PHE A 219 2.37 -12.61 3.84
CA PHE A 219 2.60 -13.77 2.99
C PHE A 219 3.93 -13.70 2.22
N GLY A 220 4.31 -12.50 1.76
CA GLY A 220 5.56 -12.23 1.06
C GLY A 220 6.76 -11.94 1.97
N GLY A 221 6.52 -11.79 3.27
CA GLY A 221 7.56 -11.51 4.25
C GLY A 221 8.12 -10.09 4.24
N SER A 222 7.52 -9.16 3.48
CA SER A 222 7.96 -7.76 3.43
C SER A 222 7.60 -6.97 4.68
N ASN A 223 6.52 -7.38 5.38
CA ASN A 223 6.07 -6.79 6.64
C ASN A 223 5.44 -7.88 7.54
N ASN A 224 6.22 -8.90 7.89
CA ASN A 224 5.75 -10.08 8.58
C ASN A 224 5.74 -9.91 10.10
N TYR A 225 4.61 -10.21 10.76
CA TYR A 225 4.44 -10.12 12.20
C TYR A 225 5.50 -10.92 12.99
N HIS A 226 5.73 -12.18 12.60
CA HIS A 226 6.68 -13.04 13.33
C HIS A 226 8.12 -12.57 13.17
N ALA A 227 8.48 -12.02 12.01
CA ALA A 227 9.80 -11.43 11.80
C ALA A 227 10.01 -10.17 12.66
N LYS A 228 9.01 -9.33 12.79
CA LYS A 228 9.03 -8.16 13.68
C LYS A 228 9.19 -8.57 15.14
N LEU A 229 8.38 -9.53 15.59
CA LEU A 229 8.44 -10.03 16.96
C LEU A 229 9.82 -10.62 17.28
N ALA A 230 10.39 -11.43 16.37
CA ALA A 230 11.72 -11.99 16.54
C ALA A 230 12.81 -10.90 16.58
N ALA A 231 12.69 -9.85 15.75
CA ALA A 231 13.61 -8.74 15.74
C ALA A 231 13.53 -7.90 17.03
N GLU A 232 12.33 -7.69 17.55
CA GLU A 232 12.13 -7.00 18.85
C GLU A 232 12.72 -7.80 20.00
N GLN A 233 12.49 -9.11 20.04
CA GLN A 233 13.09 -10.00 21.04
C GLN A 233 14.62 -9.98 20.99
N ALA A 234 15.20 -10.10 19.78
CA ALA A 234 16.65 -10.05 19.61
C ALA A 234 17.25 -8.68 20.01
N ARG A 235 16.54 -7.57 19.78
CA ARG A 235 16.98 -6.25 20.25
C ARG A 235 16.95 -6.15 21.76
N ALA A 236 15.87 -6.59 22.40
CA ALA A 236 15.76 -6.58 23.86
C ALA A 236 16.84 -7.45 24.53
N GLU A 237 17.14 -8.64 23.96
CA GLU A 237 18.21 -9.49 24.44
C GLU A 237 19.58 -8.83 24.28
N ALA A 238 19.85 -8.17 23.14
CA ALA A 238 21.11 -7.45 22.90
C ALA A 238 21.27 -6.23 23.84
N GLU A 239 20.20 -5.49 24.10
CA GLU A 239 20.21 -4.38 25.06
C GLU A 239 20.54 -4.87 26.48
N LEU A 240 19.88 -5.94 26.94
CA LEU A 240 20.12 -6.54 28.24
C LEU A 240 21.57 -7.08 28.38
N GLU A 241 22.11 -7.68 27.32
CA GLU A 241 23.51 -8.16 27.31
C GLU A 241 24.49 -6.96 27.37
N THR A 242 24.16 -5.89 26.67
CA THR A 242 24.97 -4.64 26.68
C THR A 242 24.97 -4.00 28.05
N GLU A 243 23.81 -3.89 28.71
CA GLU A 243 23.71 -3.38 30.07
C GLU A 243 24.52 -4.22 31.09
N LYS A 244 24.45 -5.56 30.99
CA LYS A 244 25.26 -6.43 31.85
C LYS A 244 26.76 -6.22 31.65
N LYS A 245 27.22 -6.08 30.41
CA LYS A 245 28.62 -5.83 30.09
C LYS A 245 29.09 -4.48 30.63
N ILE A 246 28.24 -3.45 30.52
CA ILE A 246 28.53 -2.12 31.07
C ILE A 246 28.68 -2.22 32.61
N ALA A 247 27.73 -2.84 33.31
CA ALA A 247 27.77 -3.02 34.75
C ALA A 247 29.02 -3.81 35.20
N GLU A 248 29.39 -4.86 34.46
CA GLU A 248 30.63 -5.62 34.77
C GLU A 248 31.91 -4.77 34.57
N LEU A 249 31.92 -3.90 33.54
CA LEU A 249 33.06 -3.00 33.30
C LEU A 249 33.15 -1.91 34.36
N GLU A 250 32.03 -1.35 34.81
CA GLU A 250 31.97 -0.38 35.88
C GLU A 250 32.50 -0.95 37.20
N VAL A 251 32.08 -2.18 37.55
CA VAL A 251 32.60 -2.88 38.75
C VAL A 251 34.11 -3.13 38.65
N LYS A 252 34.62 -3.56 37.50
CA LYS A 252 36.06 -3.74 37.29
C LYS A 252 36.83 -2.43 37.38
N HIS A 253 36.29 -1.36 36.80
CA HIS A 253 36.94 -0.04 36.87
C HIS A 253 36.99 0.52 38.26
N GLN A 254 35.94 0.32 39.06
CA GLN A 254 35.96 0.68 40.49
C GLN A 254 36.99 -0.10 41.30
N ALA A 255 37.11 -1.41 41.03
CA ALA A 255 38.10 -2.27 41.71
C ALA A 255 39.57 -1.97 41.35
N GLU A 256 39.81 -1.33 40.19
CA GLU A 256 41.15 -0.88 39.77
C GLU A 256 41.55 0.48 40.35
N LEU A 257 40.60 1.24 40.89
CA LEU A 257 40.81 2.57 41.48
C LEU A 257 40.99 2.54 43.01
N GLU A 258 40.69 1.40 43.64
CA GLU A 258 40.98 1.11 45.06
C GLU A 258 42.34 0.39 45.25
#